data_b4bc6f92e88f866db7de19b40043d06d
#
_entry.id   b4bc6f92e88f866db7de19b40043d06d
#
_cell.length_a   1.000
_cell.length_b   1.000
_cell.length_c   1.000
_cell.angle_alpha   90.00
_cell.angle_beta   90.00
_cell.angle_gamma   90.00
#
_symmetry.space_group_name_H-M   'P 1'
#
loop_
_entity.id
_entity.type
_entity.pdbx_description
1 polymer ?
#
loop_
_entity_poly.entity_id
_entity_poly.type
_entity_poly.pdbx_seq_one_letter_code
_entity_poly.pdbx_strand_id
1 'polypeptide(L)'
;MVDLITLVTICKEALAGGNKVVNIFRKRRLTEEEKELLVATYKGKGKFYFCSIDAIPGGWIRAGSKEFLDNKDYAYNAKYLEAFRFLCERGYVEHKSGKLFMLTSSGYKRAMKLAKTGVQ
;
A
#
# COMPACT_ATOMS: atom_id res chain seq x y z
N MET A 1 -13.23 1.64 8.34
CA MET A 1 -11.87 2.11 8.66
C MET A 1 -10.85 1.02 8.35
N VAL A 2 -9.75 1.38 7.73
CA VAL A 2 -8.71 0.43 7.39
C VAL A 2 -7.80 0.23 8.60
N ASP A 3 -7.70 -0.99 9.09
CA ASP A 3 -6.83 -1.32 10.23
C ASP A 3 -5.86 -2.44 9.85
N LEU A 4 -4.93 -2.74 10.75
CA LEU A 4 -3.89 -3.72 10.50
C LEU A 4 -4.44 -5.11 10.19
N ILE A 5 -5.42 -5.54 10.96
CA ILE A 5 -6.02 -6.88 10.79
C ILE A 5 -6.67 -6.99 9.41
N THR A 6 -7.41 -5.96 9.01
CA THR A 6 -8.05 -5.91 7.70
C THR A 6 -7.00 -5.99 6.58
N LEU A 7 -5.92 -5.22 6.70
CA LEU A 7 -4.85 -5.22 5.69
C LEU A 7 -4.18 -6.59 5.57
N VAL A 8 -3.88 -7.22 6.69
CA VAL A 8 -3.26 -8.56 6.70
C VAL A 8 -4.19 -9.58 6.03
N THR A 9 -5.48 -9.53 6.36
CA THR A 9 -6.48 -10.43 5.78
C THR A 9 -6.58 -10.25 4.27
N ILE A 10 -6.64 -9.00 3.81
CA ILE A 10 -6.74 -8.69 2.38
C ILE A 10 -5.51 -9.21 1.63
N CYS A 11 -4.31 -9.00 2.18
CA CYS A 11 -3.09 -9.52 1.57
C CYS A 11 -3.13 -11.03 1.43
N LYS A 12 -3.53 -11.73 2.49
CA LYS A 12 -3.62 -13.19 2.46
C LYS A 12 -4.59 -13.68 1.40
N GLU A 13 -5.77 -13.09 1.35
CA GLU A 13 -6.81 -13.49 0.41
C GLU A 13 -6.40 -13.22 -1.03
N ALA A 14 -5.80 -12.06 -1.29
CA ALA A 14 -5.37 -11.69 -2.63
C ALA A 14 -4.28 -12.62 -3.16
N LEU A 15 -3.39 -13.10 -2.30
CA LEU A 15 -2.26 -13.94 -2.70
C LEU A 15 -2.59 -15.44 -2.65
N ALA A 16 -3.63 -15.84 -1.93
CA ALA A 16 -3.99 -17.24 -1.75
C ALA A 16 -4.91 -17.78 -2.86
N GLY A 17 -5.12 -17.03 -3.93
CA GLY A 17 -5.92 -17.51 -5.04
C GLY A 17 -7.25 -16.83 -5.23
N GLY A 18 -7.43 -15.67 -4.65
CA GLY A 18 -8.60 -14.84 -4.89
C GLY A 18 -8.56 -14.21 -6.28
N ASN A 19 -8.33 -15.01 -7.26
CA ASN A 19 -7.95 -14.62 -8.61
C ASN A 19 -8.92 -13.71 -9.31
N LYS A 20 -10.23 -13.88 -9.13
CA LYS A 20 -11.21 -13.02 -9.79
C LYS A 20 -11.12 -11.59 -9.28
N VAL A 21 -11.04 -11.42 -7.95
CA VAL A 21 -10.95 -10.10 -7.35
C VAL A 21 -9.63 -9.44 -7.72
N VAL A 22 -8.52 -10.17 -7.63
CA VAL A 22 -7.20 -9.66 -7.99
C VAL A 22 -7.17 -9.22 -9.44
N ASN A 23 -7.72 -10.01 -10.35
CA ASN A 23 -7.74 -9.68 -11.77
C ASN A 23 -8.55 -8.42 -12.05
N ILE A 24 -9.69 -8.25 -11.40
CA ILE A 24 -10.52 -7.06 -11.56
C ILE A 24 -9.75 -5.82 -11.12
N PHE A 25 -9.12 -5.86 -9.94
CA PHE A 25 -8.36 -4.74 -9.43
C PHE A 25 -7.12 -4.42 -10.26
N ARG A 26 -6.44 -5.45 -10.77
CA ARG A 26 -5.26 -5.23 -11.62
C ARG A 26 -5.60 -4.53 -12.93
N LYS A 27 -6.82 -4.70 -13.43
CA LYS A 27 -7.25 -4.05 -14.67
C LYS A 27 -7.62 -2.59 -14.48
N ARG A 28 -7.89 -2.18 -13.25
CA ARG A 28 -8.19 -0.78 -12.95
C ARG A 28 -6.92 0.06 -13.02
N ARG A 29 -7.08 1.29 -13.45
CA ARG A 29 -5.97 2.24 -13.41
C ARG A 29 -5.58 2.53 -11.97
N LEU A 30 -4.29 2.68 -11.76
CA LEU A 30 -3.78 3.12 -10.45
C LEU A 30 -4.21 4.56 -10.21
N THR A 31 -4.62 4.85 -8.98
CA THR A 31 -4.87 6.23 -8.57
C THR A 31 -3.53 6.92 -8.34
N GLU A 32 -3.56 8.26 -8.25
CA GLU A 32 -2.34 9.03 -7.98
C GLU A 32 -1.71 8.64 -6.64
N GLU A 33 -2.55 8.40 -5.62
CA GLU A 33 -2.06 7.98 -4.31
C GLU A 33 -1.39 6.61 -4.37
N GLU A 34 -1.96 5.67 -5.13
CA GLU A 34 -1.33 4.37 -5.32
C GLU A 34 0.02 4.48 -6.00
N LYS A 35 0.13 5.32 -7.02
CA LYS A 35 1.39 5.55 -7.72
C LYS A 35 2.44 6.15 -6.79
N GLU A 36 2.05 7.12 -5.99
CA GLU A 36 2.95 7.74 -5.03
C GLU A 36 3.50 6.74 -4.02
N LEU A 37 2.62 5.86 -3.51
CA LEU A 37 3.03 4.81 -2.59
C LEU A 37 4.02 3.84 -3.24
N LEU A 38 3.73 3.41 -4.46
CA LEU A 38 4.60 2.47 -5.17
C LEU A 38 5.99 3.09 -5.44
N VAL A 39 6.04 4.32 -5.90
CA VAL A 39 7.32 4.97 -6.19
C VAL A 39 8.10 5.20 -4.90
N ALA A 40 7.44 5.66 -3.84
CA ALA A 40 8.09 5.92 -2.56
C ALA A 40 8.68 4.64 -1.96
N THR A 41 7.92 3.54 -1.98
CA THR A 41 8.40 2.28 -1.42
C THR A 41 9.49 1.64 -2.29
N TYR A 42 9.41 1.82 -3.61
CA TYR A 42 10.45 1.32 -4.51
C TYR A 42 11.81 1.91 -4.14
N LYS A 43 11.84 3.21 -3.85
CA LYS A 43 13.06 3.88 -3.40
C LYS A 43 13.51 3.40 -2.02
N GLY A 44 12.58 2.85 -1.23
CA GLY A 44 12.84 2.36 0.12
C GLY A 44 12.90 0.84 0.23
N LYS A 45 13.36 0.16 -0.81
CA LYS A 45 13.55 -1.30 -0.83
C LYS A 45 12.24 -2.09 -0.75
N GLY A 46 11.13 -1.49 -1.12
CA GLY A 46 9.85 -2.18 -1.21
C GLY A 46 9.13 -2.41 0.10
N LYS A 47 9.51 -1.72 1.16
CA LYS A 47 8.91 -1.89 2.49
C LYS A 47 7.82 -0.87 2.76
N PHE A 48 6.75 -1.34 3.40
CA PHE A 48 5.67 -0.50 3.93
C PHE A 48 5.50 -0.81 5.41
N TYR A 49 5.13 0.20 6.17
CA TYR A 49 4.82 0.04 7.60
C TYR A 49 3.47 0.67 7.92
N PHE A 50 2.61 -0.07 8.60
CA PHE A 50 1.40 0.48 9.16
C PHE A 50 1.76 1.11 10.50
N CYS A 51 1.50 2.39 10.66
CA CYS A 51 1.85 3.15 11.87
C CYS A 51 0.59 3.62 12.57
N SER A 52 0.61 3.61 13.89
CA SER A 52 -0.52 4.10 14.68
C SER A 52 -0.05 4.57 16.04
N ILE A 53 -0.65 5.67 16.50
CA ILE A 53 -0.49 6.17 17.87
C ILE A 53 -1.86 6.69 18.32
N ASP A 54 -2.05 6.77 19.63
CA ASP A 54 -3.34 7.20 20.20
C ASP A 54 -3.75 8.60 19.76
N ALA A 55 -2.78 9.48 19.57
CA ALA A 55 -3.04 10.88 19.20
C ALA A 55 -3.53 11.04 17.76
N ILE A 56 -3.36 10.02 16.91
CA ILE A 56 -3.74 10.09 15.50
C ILE A 56 -4.69 8.94 15.18
N PRO A 57 -6.01 9.19 15.23
CA PRO A 57 -6.99 8.15 14.96
C PRO A 57 -6.84 7.53 13.57
N GLY A 58 -6.96 6.21 13.49
CA GLY A 58 -6.93 5.49 12.23
C GLY A 58 -5.57 5.14 11.71
N GLY A 59 -4.50 5.74 12.23
CA GLY A 59 -3.15 5.43 11.79
C GLY A 59 -2.80 5.98 10.42
N TRP A 60 -1.65 5.60 9.91
CA TRP A 60 -1.16 6.02 8.60
C TRP A 60 -0.21 4.99 8.03
N ILE A 61 0.16 5.17 6.74
CA ILE A 61 1.10 4.27 6.07
C ILE A 61 2.43 4.99 5.82
N ARG A 62 3.51 4.27 6.04
CA ARG A 62 4.85 4.71 5.69
C ARG A 62 5.36 3.83 4.55
N ALA A 63 5.77 4.45 3.45
CA ALA A 63 6.29 3.74 2.30
C ALA A 63 7.78 4.02 2.17
N GLY A 64 8.60 3.03 2.46
CA GLY A 64 10.04 3.23 2.55
C GLY A 64 10.37 4.21 3.67
N SER A 65 11.00 5.32 3.34
CA SER A 65 11.33 6.35 4.31
C SER A 65 10.32 7.50 4.35
N LYS A 66 9.31 7.47 3.49
CA LYS A 66 8.32 8.55 3.41
C LYS A 66 7.06 8.20 4.18
N GLU A 67 6.68 9.05 5.12
CA GLU A 67 5.44 8.89 5.86
C GLU A 67 4.32 9.70 5.20
N PHE A 68 3.22 9.01 4.90
CA PHE A 68 2.04 9.66 4.32
C PHE A 68 1.12 10.04 5.46
N LEU A 69 1.55 11.05 6.20
CA LEU A 69 0.96 11.47 7.46
C LEU A 69 0.76 12.97 7.48
N ASP A 70 -0.42 13.40 7.91
CA ASP A 70 -0.69 14.76 8.29
C ASP A 70 -1.29 14.73 9.70
N ASN A 71 -0.64 15.41 10.64
CA ASN A 71 -1.06 15.39 12.05
C ASN A 71 -2.42 16.05 12.29
N LYS A 72 -2.88 16.87 11.36
CA LYS A 72 -4.12 17.64 11.50
C LYS A 72 -5.21 17.20 10.54
N ASP A 73 -4.85 16.61 9.42
CA ASP A 73 -5.80 16.18 8.39
C ASP A 73 -5.86 14.66 8.34
N TYR A 74 -6.76 14.10 9.12
CA TYR A 74 -6.90 12.63 9.17
C TYR A 74 -7.50 12.05 7.90
N ALA A 75 -8.19 12.88 7.11
CA ALA A 75 -8.70 12.45 5.80
C ALA A 75 -7.54 12.20 4.83
N TYR A 76 -6.48 13.00 4.92
CA TYR A 76 -5.27 12.76 4.14
C TYR A 76 -4.66 11.39 4.50
N ASN A 77 -4.54 11.10 5.78
CA ASN A 77 -3.99 9.82 6.23
C ASN A 77 -4.86 8.65 5.74
N ALA A 78 -6.17 8.78 5.86
CA ALA A 78 -7.11 7.74 5.44
C ALA A 78 -7.06 7.52 3.94
N LYS A 79 -6.85 8.55 3.15
CA LYS A 79 -6.76 8.47 1.70
C LYS A 79 -5.60 7.55 1.27
N TYR A 80 -4.44 7.70 1.90
CA TYR A 80 -3.28 6.87 1.58
C TYR A 80 -3.40 5.46 2.15
N LEU A 81 -4.05 5.29 3.30
CA LEU A 81 -4.34 3.95 3.82
C LEU A 81 -5.29 3.20 2.87
N GLU A 82 -6.29 3.89 2.33
CA GLU A 82 -7.21 3.30 1.37
C GLU A 82 -6.48 2.92 0.08
N ALA A 83 -5.57 3.78 -0.38
CA ALA A 83 -4.75 3.47 -1.54
C ALA A 83 -3.88 2.24 -1.28
N PHE A 84 -3.31 2.13 -0.09
CA PHE A 84 -2.53 0.96 0.29
C PHE A 84 -3.39 -0.31 0.31
N ARG A 85 -4.62 -0.21 0.81
CA ARG A 85 -5.56 -1.33 0.77
C ARG A 85 -5.79 -1.81 -0.65
N PHE A 86 -5.94 -0.88 -1.60
CA PHE A 86 -6.10 -1.24 -3.01
C PHE A 86 -4.86 -1.94 -3.55
N LEU A 87 -3.67 -1.50 -3.18
CA LEU A 87 -2.44 -2.19 -3.58
C LEU A 87 -2.41 -3.62 -3.05
N CYS A 88 -2.89 -3.84 -1.83
CA CYS A 88 -3.00 -5.17 -1.26
C CYS A 88 -3.98 -6.02 -2.07
N GLU A 89 -5.13 -5.46 -2.43
CA GLU A 89 -6.15 -6.16 -3.21
C GLU A 89 -5.65 -6.52 -4.62
N ARG A 90 -4.74 -5.74 -5.17
CA ARG A 90 -4.14 -6.02 -6.47
C ARG A 90 -3.10 -7.15 -6.41
N GLY A 91 -2.72 -7.59 -5.22
CA GLY A 91 -1.66 -8.58 -5.06
C GLY A 91 -0.27 -8.00 -5.22
N TYR A 92 -0.12 -6.68 -5.09
CA TYR A 92 1.17 -6.01 -5.19
C TYR A 92 1.94 -5.98 -3.87
N VAL A 93 1.27 -6.32 -2.76
CA VAL A 93 1.84 -6.23 -1.42
C VAL A 93 1.59 -7.53 -0.68
N GLU A 94 2.58 -7.99 0.09
CA GLU A 94 2.43 -9.14 1.00
C GLU A 94 2.77 -8.71 2.41
N HIS A 95 2.10 -9.34 3.38
CA HIS A 95 2.38 -9.10 4.79
C HIS A 95 3.56 -9.96 5.21
N LYS A 96 4.54 -9.35 5.89
CA LYS A 96 5.72 -10.06 6.38
C LYS A 96 5.63 -10.41 7.85
N SER A 97 5.48 -9.43 8.69
CA SER A 97 5.36 -9.66 10.14
C SER A 97 4.87 -8.38 10.82
N GLY A 98 4.07 -8.54 11.86
CA GLY A 98 3.58 -7.38 12.63
C GLY A 98 3.00 -6.30 11.73
N LYS A 99 3.65 -5.16 11.71
CA LYS A 99 3.20 -3.99 10.91
C LYS A 99 3.97 -3.82 9.60
N LEU A 100 4.84 -4.77 9.28
CA LEU A 100 5.69 -4.72 8.08
C LEU A 100 5.03 -5.45 6.92
N PHE A 101 4.95 -4.76 5.79
CA PHE A 101 4.50 -5.30 4.51
C PHE A 101 5.58 -5.04 3.47
N MET A 102 5.60 -5.82 2.40
CA MET A 102 6.58 -5.64 1.32
C MET A 102 5.92 -5.84 -0.03
N LEU A 103 6.52 -5.26 -1.06
CA LEU A 103 6.08 -5.49 -2.44
C LEU A 103 6.30 -6.95 -2.82
N THR A 104 5.34 -7.50 -3.56
CA THR A 104 5.52 -8.78 -4.25
C THR A 104 6.33 -8.55 -5.52
N SER A 105 6.69 -9.63 -6.22
CA SER A 105 7.36 -9.52 -7.53
C SER A 105 6.58 -8.65 -8.50
N SER A 106 5.25 -8.84 -8.59
CA SER A 106 4.43 -8.04 -9.48
C SER A 106 4.36 -6.58 -9.03
N GLY A 107 4.33 -6.36 -7.71
CA GLY A 107 4.39 -5.01 -7.17
C GLY A 107 5.69 -4.30 -7.52
N TYR A 108 6.82 -4.99 -7.40
CA TYR A 108 8.12 -4.45 -7.78
C TYR A 108 8.18 -4.07 -9.26
N LYS A 109 7.70 -4.95 -10.12
CA LYS A 109 7.68 -4.68 -11.56
C LYS A 109 6.88 -3.42 -11.87
N ARG A 110 5.73 -3.28 -11.26
CA ARG A 110 4.89 -2.10 -11.47
C ARG A 110 5.55 -0.84 -10.94
N ALA A 111 6.10 -0.90 -9.73
CA ALA A 111 6.79 0.23 -9.11
C ALA A 111 8.00 0.68 -9.92
N MET A 112 8.79 -0.28 -10.38
CA MET A 112 9.95 0.00 -11.21
C MET A 112 9.55 0.70 -12.51
N LYS A 113 8.50 0.23 -13.14
CA LYS A 113 7.98 0.84 -14.36
C LYS A 113 7.59 2.29 -14.14
N LEU A 114 6.89 2.57 -13.05
CA LEU A 114 6.48 3.93 -12.71
C LEU A 114 7.69 4.82 -12.43
N ALA A 115 8.67 4.30 -11.70
CA ALA A 115 9.87 5.07 -11.36
C ALA A 115 10.70 5.41 -12.61
N LYS A 116 10.79 4.47 -13.55
CA LYS A 116 11.56 4.67 -14.79
C LYS A 116 10.93 5.67 -15.74
N THR A 117 9.60 5.79 -15.71
CA THR A 117 8.91 6.74 -16.59
C THR A 117 8.93 8.16 -16.05
N GLY A 118 9.48 8.37 -14.85
CA GLY A 118 9.53 9.67 -14.22
C GLY A 118 8.20 10.16 -13.67
N VAL A 119 7.22 9.31 -13.62
CA VAL A 119 5.91 9.63 -13.05
C VAL A 119 6.03 9.60 -11.53
N GLN A 120 5.73 10.72 -10.91
CA GLN A 120 5.83 10.87 -9.46
C GLN A 120 4.52 10.58 -8.77
#